data_bb9c2f651450d0cdef0d3ef841eda134
#
_entry.id   bb9c2f651450d0cdef0d3ef841eda134
#
_cell.length_a   1.000
_cell.length_b   1.000
_cell.length_c   1.000
_cell.angle_alpha   90.00
_cell.angle_beta   90.00
_cell.angle_gamma   90.00
#
_symmetry.space_group_name_H-M   'P 1'
#
loop_
_entity.id
_entity.type
_entity.pdbx_description
1 polymer ?
#
loop_
_entity_poly.entity_id
_entity_poly.type
_entity_poly.pdbx_seq_one_letter_code
_entity_poly.pdbx_strand_id
1 'polypeptide(L)'
;MIQLLDLAVRAHGGLDAWRSIKSIELKASLNGELLRIKGHPEGIIDVLIHIEAREPALTITPFGRPDFAGHFLPDRVWLEGNGSGKEQELRNPRRSFEGHSIATPWTKLQELYFLGYAMWNYLATPFLFASPDFGTKELAPQAENGETWRRLAVKYPEHIPTHCAEQTFYFGEDGLLRRLDYFVEVVNDAAAHYC
;
A
#
# COMPACT_ATOMS: atom_id res chain seq x y z
N MET A 1 -23.15 2.90 3.96
CA MET A 1 -21.78 3.24 4.44
C MET A 1 -21.92 3.63 5.89
N ILE A 2 -21.03 3.20 6.79
CA ILE A 2 -21.06 3.61 8.21
C ILE A 2 -20.66 5.09 8.33
N GLN A 3 -21.13 5.74 9.42
CA GLN A 3 -20.98 7.19 9.59
C GLN A 3 -19.51 7.67 9.55
N LEU A 4 -18.60 6.94 10.18
CA LEU A 4 -17.17 7.30 10.19
C LEU A 4 -16.55 7.21 8.78
N LEU A 5 -16.83 6.15 8.03
CA LEU A 5 -16.32 6.00 6.67
C LEU A 5 -16.85 7.10 5.74
N ASP A 6 -18.12 7.47 5.89
CA ASP A 6 -18.72 8.56 5.10
C ASP A 6 -18.05 9.91 5.43
N LEU A 7 -17.78 10.18 6.71
CA LEU A 7 -17.01 11.35 7.14
C LEU A 7 -15.61 11.35 6.51
N ALA A 8 -14.87 10.25 6.62
CA ALA A 8 -13.52 10.13 6.08
C ALA A 8 -13.49 10.34 4.57
N VAL A 9 -14.37 9.67 3.83
CA VAL A 9 -14.46 9.82 2.38
C VAL A 9 -14.75 11.27 1.97
N ARG A 10 -15.67 11.95 2.64
CA ARG A 10 -15.95 13.38 2.37
C ARG A 10 -14.76 14.28 2.68
N ALA A 11 -14.06 14.03 3.81
CA ALA A 11 -12.90 14.82 4.19
C ALA A 11 -11.74 14.71 3.19
N HIS A 12 -11.63 13.57 2.48
CA HIS A 12 -10.64 13.35 1.43
C HIS A 12 -11.12 13.76 0.01
N GLY A 13 -12.23 14.47 -0.12
CA GLY A 13 -12.70 15.02 -1.39
C GLY A 13 -13.95 14.33 -1.96
N GLY A 14 -14.40 13.23 -1.40
CA GLY A 14 -15.63 12.55 -1.77
C GLY A 14 -15.51 11.54 -2.91
N LEU A 15 -16.47 10.61 -2.98
CA LEU A 15 -16.45 9.52 -3.97
C LEU A 15 -16.60 10.02 -5.42
N ASP A 16 -17.31 11.08 -5.66
CA ASP A 16 -17.52 11.56 -7.03
C ASP A 16 -16.23 12.14 -7.62
N ALA A 17 -15.48 12.91 -6.82
CA ALA A 17 -14.15 13.37 -7.21
C ALA A 17 -13.21 12.17 -7.43
N TRP A 18 -13.19 11.21 -6.50
CA TRP A 18 -12.38 10.00 -6.65
C TRP A 18 -12.72 9.21 -7.91
N ARG A 19 -14.00 9.04 -8.22
CA ARG A 19 -14.46 8.34 -9.44
C ARG A 19 -14.04 9.00 -10.74
N SER A 20 -13.77 10.32 -10.72
CA SER A 20 -13.28 11.04 -11.90
C SER A 20 -11.78 10.83 -12.14
N ILE A 21 -11.02 10.42 -11.11
CA ILE A 21 -9.58 10.14 -11.21
C ILE A 21 -9.38 8.78 -11.88
N LYS A 22 -8.56 8.74 -12.92
CA LYS A 22 -8.17 7.50 -13.62
C LYS A 22 -6.84 6.98 -13.07
N SER A 23 -5.88 7.87 -12.95
CA SER A 23 -4.53 7.54 -12.48
C SER A 23 -3.97 8.68 -11.63
N ILE A 24 -2.96 8.36 -10.84
CA ILE A 24 -2.20 9.29 -10.01
C ILE A 24 -0.74 9.17 -10.41
N GLU A 25 -0.08 10.29 -10.66
CA GLU A 25 1.35 10.36 -10.86
C GLU A 25 2.00 11.12 -9.73
N LEU A 26 3.10 10.57 -9.21
CA LEU A 26 3.90 11.26 -8.20
C LEU A 26 5.38 11.02 -8.43
N LYS A 27 6.19 12.03 -8.08
CA LYS A 27 7.63 11.89 -7.94
C LYS A 27 7.96 11.62 -6.48
N ALA A 28 8.75 10.59 -6.21
CA ALA A 28 9.04 10.18 -4.86
C ALA A 28 10.46 9.63 -4.71
N SER A 29 10.94 9.70 -3.47
CA SER A 29 12.06 8.91 -2.98
C SER A 29 11.57 8.17 -1.74
N LEU A 30 11.75 6.85 -1.71
CA LEU A 30 11.28 5.99 -0.65
C LEU A 30 12.46 5.22 -0.07
N ASN A 31 12.69 5.36 1.21
CA ASN A 31 13.67 4.60 1.96
C ASN A 31 13.13 4.32 3.36
N GLY A 32 13.84 3.54 4.13
CA GLY A 32 13.45 3.26 5.51
C GLY A 32 14.13 2.03 6.07
N GLU A 33 13.98 1.85 7.36
CA GLU A 33 14.64 0.78 8.09
C GLU A 33 14.25 -0.61 7.56
N LEU A 34 13.01 -0.82 7.18
CA LEU A 34 12.57 -2.09 6.62
C LEU A 34 13.31 -2.41 5.32
N LEU A 35 13.41 -1.47 4.38
CA LEU A 35 14.15 -1.68 3.13
C LEU A 35 15.63 -1.97 3.40
N ARG A 36 16.23 -1.26 4.37
CA ARG A 36 17.62 -1.50 4.78
C ARG A 36 17.83 -2.93 5.31
N ILE A 37 16.95 -3.40 6.19
CA ILE A 37 16.99 -4.77 6.73
C ILE A 37 16.79 -5.81 5.61
N LYS A 38 15.97 -5.48 4.63
CA LYS A 38 15.67 -6.36 3.48
C LYS A 38 16.73 -6.34 2.39
N GLY A 39 17.85 -5.64 2.59
CA GLY A 39 18.99 -5.62 1.66
C GLY A 39 18.92 -4.51 0.61
N HIS A 40 18.07 -3.51 0.80
CA HIS A 40 17.88 -2.35 -0.10
C HIS A 40 18.14 -1.03 0.64
N PRO A 41 19.36 -0.81 1.20
CA PRO A 41 19.65 0.39 2.01
C PRO A 41 19.58 1.69 1.23
N GLU A 42 19.75 1.64 -0.09
CA GLU A 42 19.61 2.79 -0.98
C GLU A 42 18.14 3.24 -1.15
N GLY A 43 17.19 2.32 -0.92
CA GLY A 43 15.78 2.56 -1.25
C GLY A 43 15.56 2.74 -2.75
N ILE A 44 14.53 3.50 -3.11
CA ILE A 44 14.28 4.00 -4.46
C ILE A 44 14.31 5.53 -4.45
N ILE A 45 15.08 6.12 -5.35
CA ILE A 45 15.39 7.56 -5.34
C ILE A 45 14.98 8.19 -6.67
N ASP A 46 14.33 9.36 -6.58
CA ASP A 46 13.94 10.19 -7.72
C ASP A 46 13.15 9.42 -8.79
N VAL A 47 12.18 8.62 -8.35
CA VAL A 47 11.34 7.82 -9.24
C VAL A 47 10.04 8.54 -9.57
N LEU A 48 9.51 8.25 -10.76
CA LEU A 48 8.12 8.53 -11.14
C LEU A 48 7.30 7.27 -10.87
N ILE A 49 6.22 7.42 -10.10
CA ILE A 49 5.27 6.35 -9.81
C ILE A 49 3.96 6.71 -10.49
N HIS A 50 3.52 5.87 -11.41
CA HIS A 50 2.20 5.94 -12.03
C HIS A 50 1.30 4.85 -11.45
N ILE A 51 0.14 5.23 -10.93
CA ILE A 51 -0.77 4.36 -10.18
C ILE A 51 -2.16 4.43 -10.80
N GLU A 52 -2.73 3.26 -11.09
CA GLU A 52 -4.14 3.17 -11.48
C GLU A 52 -5.04 3.41 -10.25
N ALA A 53 -5.95 4.38 -10.33
CA ALA A 53 -6.71 4.79 -9.15
C ALA A 53 -7.72 3.73 -8.66
N ARG A 54 -8.21 2.86 -9.54
CA ARG A 54 -9.30 1.92 -9.23
C ARG A 54 -8.91 0.45 -9.21
N GLU A 55 -7.73 0.14 -9.72
CA GLU A 55 -7.22 -1.21 -9.80
C GLU A 55 -5.84 -1.26 -9.15
N PRO A 56 -5.51 -2.31 -8.40
CA PRO A 56 -4.20 -2.41 -7.75
C PRO A 56 -3.11 -2.67 -8.80
N ALA A 57 -2.73 -1.60 -9.49
CA ALA A 57 -1.70 -1.60 -10.51
C ALA A 57 -0.86 -0.33 -10.41
N LEU A 58 0.45 -0.48 -10.57
CA LEU A 58 1.36 0.66 -10.69
C LEU A 58 2.63 0.35 -11.48
N THR A 59 3.29 1.42 -11.90
CA THR A 59 4.61 1.38 -12.53
C THR A 59 5.54 2.35 -11.80
N ILE A 60 6.77 1.92 -11.51
CA ILE A 60 7.84 2.74 -10.92
C ILE A 60 8.96 2.89 -11.94
N THR A 61 9.37 4.11 -12.25
CA THR A 61 10.42 4.41 -13.24
C THR A 61 11.37 5.51 -12.74
N PRO A 62 12.69 5.30 -12.72
CA PRO A 62 13.39 4.04 -12.95
C PRO A 62 13.21 3.08 -11.76
N PHE A 63 13.39 1.76 -11.98
CA PHE A 63 13.38 0.78 -10.90
C PHE A 63 14.47 -0.28 -11.08
N GLY A 64 15.29 -0.45 -10.04
CA GLY A 64 16.42 -1.41 -10.02
C GLY A 64 17.61 -0.98 -10.88
N ARG A 65 17.38 -0.48 -12.10
CA ARG A 65 18.38 0.09 -13.01
C ARG A 65 17.81 1.35 -13.70
N PRO A 66 18.66 2.30 -14.12
CA PRO A 66 18.20 3.59 -14.67
C PRO A 66 17.31 3.48 -15.91
N ASP A 67 17.46 2.43 -16.72
CA ASP A 67 16.74 2.17 -17.96
C ASP A 67 15.59 1.17 -17.82
N PHE A 68 15.19 0.84 -16.58
CA PHE A 68 14.13 -0.13 -16.29
C PHE A 68 12.92 0.52 -15.62
N ALA A 69 11.74 -0.04 -15.94
CA ALA A 69 10.51 0.16 -15.22
C ALA A 69 10.16 -1.11 -14.42
N GLY A 70 9.67 -0.92 -13.20
CA GLY A 70 9.09 -1.97 -12.39
C GLY A 70 7.57 -1.89 -12.45
N HIS A 71 6.91 -2.98 -12.77
CA HIS A 71 5.46 -3.07 -12.89
C HIS A 71 4.87 -3.98 -11.83
N PHE A 72 3.77 -3.56 -11.23
CA PHE A 72 3.03 -4.29 -10.22
C PHE A 72 1.59 -4.53 -10.64
N LEU A 73 1.17 -5.80 -10.52
CA LEU A 73 -0.21 -6.27 -10.46
C LEU A 73 -0.33 -7.24 -9.27
N PRO A 74 -1.55 -7.53 -8.76
CA PRO A 74 -1.74 -8.45 -7.62
C PRO A 74 -1.11 -9.83 -7.78
N ASP A 75 -1.19 -10.38 -9.00
CA ASP A 75 -0.76 -11.74 -9.33
C ASP A 75 0.66 -11.84 -9.91
N ARG A 76 1.30 -10.69 -10.21
CA ARG A 76 2.63 -10.65 -10.81
C ARG A 76 3.32 -9.30 -10.66
N VAL A 77 4.63 -9.35 -10.65
CA VAL A 77 5.51 -8.18 -10.81
C VAL A 77 6.58 -8.49 -11.86
N TRP A 78 7.02 -7.45 -12.60
CA TRP A 78 8.09 -7.65 -13.58
C TRP A 78 8.94 -6.39 -13.78
N LEU A 79 10.14 -6.61 -14.32
CA LEU A 79 11.03 -5.53 -14.77
C LEU A 79 11.03 -5.50 -16.28
N GLU A 80 10.91 -4.32 -16.84
CA GLU A 80 10.92 -4.08 -18.28
C GLU A 80 11.96 -3.01 -18.63
N GLY A 81 12.87 -3.35 -19.53
CA GLY A 81 13.90 -2.44 -20.01
C GLY A 81 13.46 -1.66 -21.24
N ASN A 82 13.99 -0.44 -21.41
CA ASN A 82 13.75 0.37 -22.58
C ASN A 82 14.25 -0.35 -23.85
N GLY A 83 13.31 -0.85 -24.67
CA GLY A 83 13.60 -1.52 -25.94
C GLY A 83 13.99 -2.99 -25.86
N SER A 84 14.15 -3.57 -24.65
CA SER A 84 14.47 -5.00 -24.46
C SER A 84 13.25 -5.87 -24.07
N GLY A 85 12.12 -5.22 -23.77
CA GLY A 85 10.94 -5.91 -23.28
C GLY A 85 11.09 -6.44 -21.85
N LYS A 86 10.27 -7.42 -21.49
CA LYS A 86 10.26 -8.02 -20.15
C LYS A 86 11.50 -8.88 -19.93
N GLU A 87 12.32 -8.56 -18.90
CA GLU A 87 13.53 -9.31 -18.58
C GLU A 87 13.33 -10.28 -17.40
N GLN A 88 12.61 -9.86 -16.38
CA GLN A 88 12.36 -10.64 -15.16
C GLN A 88 10.88 -10.57 -14.79
N GLU A 89 10.31 -11.67 -14.37
CA GLU A 89 8.93 -11.74 -13.88
C GLU A 89 8.84 -12.66 -12.66
N LEU A 90 8.05 -12.26 -11.69
CA LEU A 90 7.66 -13.08 -10.54
C LEU A 90 6.13 -13.18 -10.52
N ARG A 91 5.62 -14.40 -10.74
CA ARG A 91 4.19 -14.73 -10.64
C ARG A 91 3.83 -15.15 -9.23
N ASN A 92 2.59 -14.87 -8.82
CA ASN A 92 2.10 -15.13 -7.46
C ASN A 92 3.09 -14.63 -6.38
N PRO A 93 3.50 -13.34 -6.44
CA PRO A 93 4.61 -12.81 -5.66
C PRO A 93 4.42 -12.96 -4.15
N ARG A 94 3.16 -12.96 -3.65
CA ARG A 94 2.88 -13.18 -2.22
C ARG A 94 3.45 -14.50 -1.70
N ARG A 95 3.38 -15.58 -2.50
CA ARG A 95 3.90 -16.90 -2.11
C ARG A 95 5.42 -16.95 -2.01
N SER A 96 6.13 -16.05 -2.68
CA SER A 96 7.59 -16.00 -2.62
C SER A 96 8.15 -15.58 -1.25
N PHE A 97 7.28 -15.11 -0.35
CA PHE A 97 7.66 -14.74 1.02
C PHE A 97 7.42 -15.88 2.04
N GLU A 98 6.92 -17.03 1.60
CA GLU A 98 6.74 -18.19 2.48
C GLU A 98 8.09 -18.60 3.12
N GLY A 99 8.10 -18.73 4.45
CA GLY A 99 9.32 -19.04 5.21
C GLY A 99 10.26 -17.85 5.44
N HIS A 100 9.94 -16.65 4.96
CA HIS A 100 10.71 -15.44 5.27
C HIS A 100 10.58 -15.06 6.75
N SER A 101 11.62 -14.46 7.28
CA SER A 101 11.66 -13.75 8.56
C SER A 101 12.00 -12.28 8.33
N ILE A 102 12.00 -11.50 9.39
CA ILE A 102 12.43 -10.09 9.32
C ILE A 102 13.85 -9.95 8.72
N ALA A 103 14.74 -10.90 9.00
CA ALA A 103 16.15 -10.87 8.54
C ALA A 103 16.34 -11.41 7.11
N THR A 104 15.33 -12.02 6.50
CA THR A 104 15.46 -12.57 5.14
C THR A 104 15.52 -11.44 4.10
N PRO A 105 16.61 -11.31 3.32
CA PRO A 105 16.69 -10.28 2.27
C PRO A 105 15.65 -10.50 1.17
N TRP A 106 15.26 -9.41 0.53
CA TRP A 106 14.36 -9.46 -0.61
C TRP A 106 15.10 -9.35 -1.94
N THR A 107 14.57 -10.01 -2.96
CA THR A 107 14.92 -9.72 -4.34
C THR A 107 14.29 -8.39 -4.79
N LYS A 108 14.78 -7.80 -5.89
CA LYS A 108 14.16 -6.58 -6.46
C LYS A 108 12.69 -6.78 -6.84
N LEU A 109 12.28 -7.96 -7.27
CA LEU A 109 10.88 -8.26 -7.55
C LEU A 109 10.02 -8.36 -6.28
N GLN A 110 10.57 -8.84 -5.17
CA GLN A 110 9.88 -8.85 -3.88
C GLN A 110 9.73 -7.43 -3.31
N GLU A 111 10.79 -6.61 -3.40
CA GLU A 111 10.73 -5.18 -3.07
C GLU A 111 9.64 -4.48 -3.90
N LEU A 112 9.62 -4.70 -5.22
CA LEU A 112 8.60 -4.13 -6.11
C LEU A 112 7.19 -4.54 -5.71
N TYR A 113 6.97 -5.79 -5.36
CA TYR A 113 5.65 -6.25 -4.90
C TYR A 113 5.22 -5.56 -3.62
N PHE A 114 6.13 -5.47 -2.64
CA PHE A 114 5.86 -4.80 -1.36
C PHE A 114 5.50 -3.32 -1.57
N LEU A 115 6.34 -2.59 -2.29
CA LEU A 115 6.10 -1.18 -2.60
C LEU A 115 4.82 -0.99 -3.42
N GLY A 116 4.56 -1.90 -4.37
CA GLY A 116 3.40 -1.86 -5.24
C GLY A 116 2.09 -1.88 -4.48
N TYR A 117 1.88 -2.90 -3.65
CA TYR A 117 0.62 -2.98 -2.91
C TYR A 117 0.53 -1.92 -1.81
N ALA A 118 1.64 -1.57 -1.15
CA ALA A 118 1.63 -0.58 -0.08
C ALA A 118 1.24 0.81 -0.62
N MET A 119 1.92 1.28 -1.67
CA MET A 119 1.65 2.59 -2.27
C MET A 119 0.23 2.68 -2.84
N TRP A 120 -0.24 1.63 -3.52
CA TRP A 120 -1.60 1.62 -4.04
C TRP A 120 -2.64 1.73 -2.91
N ASN A 121 -2.50 0.94 -1.85
CA ASN A 121 -3.42 1.00 -0.70
C ASN A 121 -3.42 2.37 -0.02
N TYR A 122 -2.24 2.96 0.22
CA TYR A 122 -2.14 4.26 0.89
C TYR A 122 -2.83 5.37 0.08
N LEU A 123 -2.64 5.39 -1.24
CA LEU A 123 -3.20 6.43 -2.09
C LEU A 123 -4.69 6.23 -2.42
N ALA A 124 -5.19 4.99 -2.37
CA ALA A 124 -6.59 4.69 -2.58
C ALA A 124 -7.44 4.78 -1.29
N THR A 125 -6.81 4.89 -0.11
CA THR A 125 -7.48 5.06 1.19
C THR A 125 -8.01 6.48 1.35
N PRO A 126 -9.25 6.70 1.87
CA PRO A 126 -10.21 5.69 2.35
C PRO A 126 -11.23 5.22 1.30
N PHE A 127 -11.08 5.62 0.04
CA PHE A 127 -12.08 5.44 -1.01
C PHE A 127 -12.36 3.97 -1.33
N LEU A 128 -11.33 3.12 -1.27
CA LEU A 128 -11.47 1.69 -1.51
C LEU A 128 -12.41 1.00 -0.51
N PHE A 129 -12.52 1.51 0.72
CA PHE A 129 -13.41 0.96 1.75
C PHE A 129 -14.89 1.19 1.48
N ALA A 130 -15.24 2.04 0.51
CA ALA A 130 -16.61 2.23 0.06
C ALA A 130 -17.10 1.10 -0.85
N SER A 131 -16.21 0.21 -1.33
CA SER A 131 -16.60 -1.01 -2.02
C SER A 131 -17.28 -1.99 -1.05
N PRO A 132 -18.37 -2.68 -1.46
CA PRO A 132 -19.05 -3.67 -0.64
C PRO A 132 -18.19 -4.90 -0.28
N ASP A 133 -17.08 -5.12 -0.99
CA ASP A 133 -16.17 -6.23 -0.74
C ASP A 133 -15.35 -6.06 0.54
N PHE A 134 -15.24 -4.82 1.04
CA PHE A 134 -14.54 -4.52 2.29
C PHE A 134 -15.47 -4.63 3.50
N GLY A 135 -15.05 -5.41 4.48
CA GLY A 135 -15.71 -5.41 5.80
C GLY A 135 -15.27 -4.17 6.60
N THR A 136 -16.22 -3.33 7.01
CA THR A 136 -15.91 -2.13 7.82
C THR A 136 -16.72 -2.10 9.10
N LYS A 137 -16.05 -1.75 10.22
CA LYS A 137 -16.70 -1.61 11.53
C LYS A 137 -16.08 -0.45 12.30
N GLU A 138 -16.91 0.46 12.80
CA GLU A 138 -16.44 1.48 13.72
C GLU A 138 -16.20 0.87 15.10
N LEU A 139 -15.04 1.17 15.69
CA LEU A 139 -14.63 0.75 17.04
C LEU A 139 -14.81 1.91 18.03
N ALA A 140 -14.69 1.60 19.34
CA ALA A 140 -14.65 2.64 20.36
C ALA A 140 -13.49 3.62 20.06
N PRO A 141 -13.69 4.94 20.24
CA PRO A 141 -12.65 5.93 20.00
C PRO A 141 -11.46 5.76 20.95
N GLN A 142 -10.33 6.31 20.57
CA GLN A 142 -9.10 6.28 21.34
C GLN A 142 -8.60 7.69 21.60
N ALA A 143 -8.29 8.02 22.85
CA ALA A 143 -7.58 9.25 23.20
C ALA A 143 -6.08 9.06 22.99
N GLU A 144 -5.46 9.95 22.24
CA GLU A 144 -4.02 9.93 21.94
C GLU A 144 -3.54 11.37 21.66
N ASN A 145 -2.39 11.74 22.23
CA ASN A 145 -1.75 13.06 22.02
C ASN A 145 -2.67 14.28 22.26
N GLY A 146 -3.62 14.17 23.19
CA GLY A 146 -4.58 15.25 23.51
C GLY A 146 -5.77 15.34 22.54
N GLU A 147 -5.85 14.48 21.55
CA GLU A 147 -6.98 14.33 20.62
C GLU A 147 -7.77 13.06 20.90
N THR A 148 -9.00 13.00 20.44
CA THR A 148 -9.82 11.77 20.41
C THR A 148 -9.99 11.35 18.97
N TRP A 149 -9.41 10.19 18.62
CA TRP A 149 -9.50 9.65 17.26
C TRP A 149 -10.58 8.58 17.17
N ARG A 150 -11.39 8.66 16.13
CA ARG A 150 -12.36 7.63 15.76
C ARG A 150 -11.67 6.52 15.02
N ARG A 151 -12.04 5.27 15.28
CA ARG A 151 -11.36 4.08 14.76
C ARG A 151 -12.25 3.28 13.83
N LEU A 152 -11.69 2.94 12.65
CA LEU A 152 -12.31 2.09 11.65
C LEU A 152 -11.52 0.79 11.52
N ALA A 153 -12.08 -0.34 11.97
CA ALA A 153 -11.56 -1.64 11.61
C ALA A 153 -11.99 -1.97 10.18
N VAL A 154 -11.01 -2.39 9.38
CA VAL A 154 -11.21 -2.74 7.98
C VAL A 154 -10.70 -4.15 7.73
N LYS A 155 -11.55 -4.98 7.13
CA LYS A 155 -11.18 -6.30 6.62
C LYS A 155 -11.12 -6.26 5.10
N TYR A 156 -9.94 -6.52 4.57
CA TYR A 156 -9.64 -6.55 3.14
C TYR A 156 -10.14 -7.85 2.50
N PRO A 157 -10.68 -7.81 1.27
CA PRO A 157 -10.97 -9.00 0.51
C PRO A 157 -9.66 -9.66 0.01
N GLU A 158 -9.68 -10.98 -0.17
CA GLU A 158 -8.49 -11.78 -0.52
C GLU A 158 -7.81 -11.35 -1.84
N HIS A 159 -8.57 -10.81 -2.78
CA HIS A 159 -8.04 -10.40 -4.08
C HIS A 159 -7.28 -9.07 -4.05
N ILE A 160 -7.35 -8.32 -2.96
CA ILE A 160 -6.62 -7.05 -2.78
C ILE A 160 -5.37 -7.32 -1.94
N PRO A 161 -4.17 -7.25 -2.54
CA PRO A 161 -2.93 -7.42 -1.81
C PRO A 161 -2.72 -6.24 -0.85
N THR A 162 -2.35 -6.56 0.39
CA THR A 162 -2.17 -5.60 1.47
C THR A 162 -1.19 -6.12 2.51
N HIS A 163 -0.85 -5.35 3.53
CA HIS A 163 0.05 -5.77 4.62
C HIS A 163 -0.49 -6.96 5.40
N CYS A 164 -1.74 -6.88 5.85
CA CYS A 164 -2.50 -7.95 6.48
C CYS A 164 -4.00 -7.76 6.22
N ALA A 165 -4.77 -8.83 6.37
CA ALA A 165 -6.20 -8.81 6.06
C ALA A 165 -7.01 -7.87 6.96
N GLU A 166 -6.62 -7.69 8.20
CA GLU A 166 -7.33 -6.83 9.16
C GLU A 166 -6.43 -5.68 9.60
N GLN A 167 -6.91 -4.45 9.42
CA GLN A 167 -6.18 -3.21 9.75
C GLN A 167 -7.10 -2.25 10.49
N THR A 168 -6.52 -1.34 11.28
CA THR A 168 -7.28 -0.29 11.98
C THR A 168 -6.80 1.09 11.54
N PHE A 169 -7.74 1.89 11.05
CA PHE A 169 -7.51 3.26 10.60
C PHE A 169 -8.08 4.24 11.64
N TYR A 170 -7.31 5.27 11.96
CA TYR A 170 -7.66 6.28 12.95
C TYR A 170 -7.88 7.61 12.26
N PHE A 171 -9.02 8.22 12.51
CA PHE A 171 -9.41 9.49 11.91
C PHE A 171 -9.66 10.55 12.98
N GLY A 172 -9.17 11.77 12.74
CA GLY A 172 -9.50 12.93 13.56
C GLY A 172 -10.97 13.34 13.45
N GLU A 173 -11.37 14.32 14.24
CA GLU A 173 -12.73 14.90 14.18
C GLU A 173 -13.04 15.51 12.81
N ASP A 174 -12.01 15.98 12.10
CA ASP A 174 -12.09 16.49 10.73
C ASP A 174 -12.26 15.40 9.67
N GLY A 175 -12.17 14.13 10.07
CA GLY A 175 -12.26 12.98 9.15
C GLY A 175 -10.98 12.65 8.40
N LEU A 176 -9.88 13.37 8.65
CA LEU A 176 -8.59 13.05 8.03
C LEU A 176 -7.88 11.92 8.79
N LEU A 177 -7.16 11.08 8.03
CA LEU A 177 -6.37 9.98 8.58
C LEU A 177 -5.25 10.53 9.50
N ARG A 178 -5.10 9.92 10.66
CA ARG A 178 -4.07 10.23 11.65
C ARG A 178 -3.08 9.11 11.83
N ARG A 179 -3.54 7.86 11.78
CA ARG A 179 -2.74 6.67 12.05
C ARG A 179 -3.34 5.45 11.38
N LEU A 180 -2.49 4.51 11.02
CA LEU A 180 -2.84 3.18 10.52
C LEU A 180 -2.08 2.12 11.32
N ASP A 181 -2.79 1.15 11.89
CA ASP A 181 -2.21 -0.01 12.56
C ASP A 181 -2.39 -1.28 11.72
N TYR A 182 -1.30 -2.02 11.52
CA TYR A 182 -1.26 -3.23 10.72
C TYR A 182 -0.10 -4.14 11.11
N PHE A 183 -0.15 -5.39 10.67
CA PHE A 183 0.97 -6.32 10.66
C PHE A 183 1.54 -6.44 9.25
N VAL A 184 2.84 -6.71 9.11
CA VAL A 184 3.45 -6.93 7.80
C VAL A 184 3.67 -8.43 7.61
N GLU A 185 2.66 -9.11 7.06
CA GLU A 185 2.69 -10.57 6.90
C GLU A 185 3.87 -11.08 6.05
N VAL A 186 4.28 -10.32 5.03
CA VAL A 186 5.40 -10.72 4.15
C VAL A 186 6.76 -10.72 4.83
N VAL A 187 6.89 -10.15 6.02
CA VAL A 187 8.12 -10.26 6.82
C VAL A 187 7.99 -11.27 7.97
N ASN A 188 6.80 -11.85 8.12
CA ASN A 188 6.48 -12.78 9.20
C ASN A 188 6.86 -12.22 10.59
N ASP A 189 6.62 -10.94 10.78
CA ASP A 189 6.84 -10.24 12.04
C ASP A 189 5.51 -10.12 12.79
N ALA A 190 5.48 -10.65 14.01
CA ALA A 190 4.31 -10.56 14.88
C ALA A 190 4.14 -9.17 15.53
N ALA A 191 5.12 -8.27 15.36
CA ALA A 191 5.01 -6.91 15.87
C ALA A 191 3.99 -6.09 15.07
N ALA A 192 3.12 -5.38 15.77
CA ALA A 192 2.23 -4.41 15.14
C ALA A 192 3.05 -3.22 14.62
N HIS A 193 2.80 -2.84 13.38
CA HIS A 193 3.32 -1.62 12.79
C HIS A 193 2.24 -0.54 12.80
N TYR A 194 2.66 0.71 12.91
CA TYR A 194 1.78 1.87 12.80
C TYR A 194 2.50 3.04 12.11
N CYS A 195 1.77 3.79 11.35
CA CYS A 195 2.24 4.99 10.66
C CYS A 195 1.14 6.05 10.57
#